data_ea4ce37b188cc8c3e408c7bfbae05684
#
_entry.id   ea4ce37b188cc8c3e408c7bfbae05684
#
_cell.length_a   1.000
_cell.length_b   1.000
_cell.length_c   1.000
_cell.angle_alpha   90.00
_cell.angle_beta   90.00
_cell.angle_gamma   90.00
#
_symmetry.space_group_name_H-M   'P 1'
#
loop_
_entity.id
_entity.type
_entity.pdbx_description
1 polymer ?
#
loop_
_entity_poly.entity_id
_entity_poly.type
_entity_poly.pdbx_seq_one_letter_code
_entity_poly.pdbx_strand_id
1 'polypeptide(L)'
;MTARKVAKLAALLSVALLMGFVENMLPPVLPVLPYCRLGLGNAAILLTLMWFGLPYAALIALLKCVIVGVFSGAPIAILYSLAGSALSLIASWLLLKLNLNGIPAISAFGGVLHNVGQILVEQHVDDILDVSVHIDIGRCQVRTIAQAG
;
A
#
# COMPACT_ATOMS: atom_id res chain seq x y z
N MET A 1 6.83 7.50 26.74
CA MET A 1 7.54 7.96 25.52
C MET A 1 8.16 9.31 25.78
N THR A 2 9.44 9.53 25.42
CA THR A 2 10.08 10.85 25.57
C THR A 2 9.62 11.78 24.44
N ALA A 3 9.44 13.08 24.73
CA ALA A 3 9.01 14.08 23.75
C ALA A 3 9.89 14.09 22.48
N ARG A 4 11.20 13.88 22.63
CA ARG A 4 12.16 13.75 21.52
C ARG A 4 11.84 12.57 20.58
N LYS A 5 11.35 11.45 21.12
CA LYS A 5 11.00 10.27 20.33
C LYS A 5 9.74 10.52 19.50
N VAL A 6 8.75 11.17 20.11
CA VAL A 6 7.50 11.56 19.41
C VAL A 6 7.79 12.55 18.29
N ALA A 7 8.63 13.55 18.52
CA ALA A 7 9.02 14.53 17.50
C ALA A 7 9.71 13.88 16.28
N LYS A 8 10.62 12.93 16.52
CA LYS A 8 11.28 12.19 15.43
C LYS A 8 10.29 11.33 14.62
N LEU A 9 9.37 10.65 15.29
CA LEU A 9 8.35 9.84 14.63
C LEU A 9 7.38 10.71 13.82
N ALA A 10 6.98 11.87 14.33
CA ALA A 10 6.16 12.84 13.64
C ALA A 10 6.85 13.38 12.38
N ALA A 11 8.15 13.69 12.45
CA ALA A 11 8.95 14.11 11.31
C ALA A 11 9.03 13.02 10.23
N LEU A 12 9.26 11.75 10.63
CA LEU A 12 9.29 10.62 9.69
C LEU A 12 7.92 10.36 9.05
N LEU A 13 6.85 10.48 9.81
CA LEU A 13 5.48 10.40 9.28
C LEU A 13 5.21 11.51 8.27
N SER A 14 5.61 12.75 8.57
CA SER A 14 5.45 13.88 7.64
C SER A 14 6.19 13.65 6.32
N VAL A 15 7.42 13.14 6.38
CA VAL A 15 8.18 12.77 5.18
C VAL A 15 7.48 11.65 4.41
N ALA A 16 6.99 10.61 5.10
CA ALA A 16 6.27 9.50 4.47
C ALA A 16 4.99 9.97 3.77
N LEU A 17 4.25 10.91 4.38
CA LEU A 17 3.05 11.51 3.80
C LEU A 17 3.37 12.37 2.60
N LEU A 18 4.36 13.25 2.68
CA LEU A 18 4.79 14.09 1.56
C LEU A 18 5.18 13.22 0.36
N MET A 19 5.99 12.18 0.57
CA MET A 19 6.37 11.26 -0.49
C MET A 19 5.15 10.51 -1.06
N GLY A 20 4.20 10.10 -0.23
CA GLY A 20 2.95 9.47 -0.67
C GLY A 20 2.07 10.40 -1.50
N PHE A 21 1.99 11.70 -1.15
CA PHE A 21 1.27 12.68 -1.95
C PHE A 21 1.97 12.97 -3.28
N VAL A 22 3.30 13.10 -3.28
CA VAL A 22 4.08 13.26 -4.51
C VAL A 22 3.86 12.07 -5.44
N GLU A 23 3.87 10.85 -4.92
CA GLU A 23 3.55 9.64 -5.71
C GLU A 23 2.15 9.68 -6.33
N ASN A 24 1.16 10.22 -5.62
CA ASN A 24 -0.20 10.37 -6.15
C ASN A 24 -0.32 11.42 -7.26
N MET A 25 0.57 12.40 -7.28
CA MET A 25 0.62 13.44 -8.32
C MET A 25 1.33 12.97 -9.59
N LEU A 26 2.18 11.94 -9.48
CA LEU A 26 2.87 11.37 -10.63
C LEU A 26 1.90 10.50 -11.44
N PRO A 27 1.98 10.55 -12.78
CA PRO A 27 1.25 9.59 -13.62
C PRO A 27 1.71 8.17 -13.28
N PRO A 28 0.81 7.16 -13.42
CA PRO A 28 1.17 5.77 -13.15
C PRO A 28 2.37 5.36 -14.01
N VAL A 29 3.35 4.71 -13.38
CA VAL A 29 4.59 4.27 -14.04
C VAL A 29 4.29 3.30 -15.18
N LEU A 30 3.22 2.51 -15.04
CA LEU A 30 2.72 1.61 -16.06
C LEU A 30 1.24 1.95 -16.34
N PRO A 31 0.88 2.35 -17.57
CA PRO A 31 -0.51 2.66 -17.93
C PRO A 31 -1.48 1.49 -17.73
N VAL A 32 -0.96 0.25 -17.77
CA VAL A 32 -1.72 -0.99 -17.60
C VAL A 32 -2.03 -1.28 -16.12
N LEU A 33 -1.23 -0.73 -15.18
CA LEU A 33 -1.36 -0.94 -13.75
C LEU A 33 -1.44 0.42 -13.04
N PRO A 34 -2.63 1.02 -12.94
CA PRO A 34 -2.80 2.38 -12.43
C PRO A 34 -2.41 2.55 -10.97
N TYR A 35 -2.33 1.47 -10.20
CA TYR A 35 -1.96 1.49 -8.79
C TYR A 35 -0.48 1.15 -8.53
N CYS A 36 0.30 0.81 -9.57
CA CYS A 36 1.74 0.56 -9.44
C CYS A 36 2.48 1.88 -9.17
N ARG A 37 3.01 2.01 -7.95
CA ARG A 37 3.66 3.22 -7.44
C ARG A 37 5.13 2.96 -7.16
N LEU A 38 5.96 4.01 -7.26
CA LEU A 38 7.41 3.93 -7.02
C LEU A 38 7.79 3.50 -5.60
N GLY A 39 6.88 3.63 -4.63
CA GLY A 39 7.15 3.24 -3.25
C GLY A 39 8.10 4.19 -2.51
N LEU A 40 8.19 5.46 -2.94
CA LEU A 40 9.06 6.46 -2.31
C LEU A 40 8.78 6.61 -0.81
N GLY A 41 7.51 6.52 -0.42
CA GLY A 41 7.11 6.55 0.99
C GLY A 41 7.63 5.37 1.82
N ASN A 42 8.05 4.26 1.19
CA ASN A 42 8.65 3.12 1.89
C ASN A 42 10.05 3.40 2.42
N ALA A 43 10.80 4.34 1.82
CA ALA A 43 12.11 4.74 2.34
C ALA A 43 12.00 5.32 3.76
N ALA A 44 10.99 6.15 4.02
CA ALA A 44 10.75 6.69 5.36
C ALA A 44 10.30 5.61 6.36
N ILE A 45 9.52 4.62 5.90
CA ILE A 45 9.11 3.46 6.72
C ILE A 45 10.33 2.60 7.05
N LEU A 46 11.22 2.34 6.10
CA LEU A 46 12.47 1.60 6.32
C LEU A 46 13.38 2.31 7.32
N LEU A 47 13.51 3.63 7.21
CA LEU A 47 14.27 4.43 8.15
C LEU A 47 13.70 4.34 9.58
N THR A 48 12.36 4.35 9.68
CA THR A 48 11.68 4.15 10.95
C THR A 48 11.92 2.75 11.51
N LEU A 49 11.89 1.73 10.65
CA LEU A 49 12.17 0.35 11.02
C LEU A 49 13.57 0.20 11.62
N MET A 50 14.58 0.84 11.01
CA MET A 50 15.97 0.79 11.46
C MET A 50 16.19 1.52 12.80
N TRP A 51 15.52 2.66 13.01
CA TRP A 51 15.76 3.49 14.21
C TRP A 51 14.87 3.15 15.39
N PHE A 52 13.64 2.75 15.16
CA PHE A 52 12.63 2.57 16.19
C PHE A 52 12.07 1.15 16.26
N GLY A 53 12.36 0.33 15.27
CA GLY A 53 11.90 -1.06 15.19
C GLY A 53 10.52 -1.23 14.57
N LEU A 54 10.12 -2.50 14.45
CA LEU A 54 8.92 -2.94 13.73
C LEU A 54 7.60 -2.28 14.19
N PRO A 55 7.28 -2.14 15.50
CA PRO A 55 5.97 -1.62 15.90
C PRO A 55 5.75 -0.16 15.49
N TYR A 56 6.81 0.65 15.53
CA TYR A 56 6.70 2.05 15.11
C TYR A 56 6.66 2.21 13.59
N ALA A 57 7.40 1.38 12.87
CA ALA A 57 7.36 1.34 11.41
C ALA A 57 5.99 0.89 10.91
N ALA A 58 5.37 -0.12 11.53
CA ALA A 58 4.02 -0.56 11.22
C ALA A 58 2.98 0.54 11.48
N LEU A 59 3.11 1.27 12.59
CA LEU A 59 2.22 2.39 12.92
C LEU A 59 2.31 3.50 11.87
N ILE A 60 3.53 3.89 11.45
CA ILE A 60 3.73 4.92 10.43
C ILE A 60 3.20 4.44 9.07
N ALA A 61 3.43 3.19 8.71
CA ALA A 61 2.92 2.60 7.48
C ALA A 61 1.38 2.64 7.45
N LEU A 62 0.72 2.24 8.53
CA LEU A 62 -0.73 2.27 8.67
C LEU A 62 -1.28 3.70 8.53
N LEU A 63 -0.74 4.65 9.30
CA LEU A 63 -1.16 6.05 9.26
C LEU A 63 -0.97 6.66 7.88
N LYS A 64 0.18 6.41 7.24
CA LYS A 64 0.44 6.85 5.87
C LYS A 64 -0.62 6.31 4.91
N CYS A 65 -0.90 5.00 4.93
CA CYS A 65 -1.86 4.38 4.00
C CYS A 65 -3.26 4.95 4.17
N VAL A 66 -3.73 5.10 5.41
CA VAL A 66 -5.05 5.65 5.71
C VAL A 66 -5.14 7.12 5.27
N ILE A 67 -4.20 7.95 5.68
CA ILE A 67 -4.23 9.40 5.39
C ILE A 67 -4.16 9.63 3.87
N VAL A 68 -3.17 9.05 3.20
CA VAL A 68 -3.00 9.22 1.75
C VAL A 68 -4.20 8.66 0.98
N GLY A 69 -4.75 7.52 1.39
CA GLY A 69 -5.90 6.91 0.75
C GLY A 69 -7.18 7.72 0.91
N VAL A 70 -7.44 8.28 2.11
CA VAL A 70 -8.60 9.17 2.34
C VAL A 70 -8.50 10.43 1.49
N PHE A 71 -7.32 11.07 1.47
CA PHE A 71 -7.12 12.28 0.66
C PHE A 71 -7.11 12.02 -0.85
N SER A 72 -6.80 10.81 -1.30
CA SER A 72 -6.88 10.42 -2.72
C SER A 72 -8.31 10.23 -3.22
N GLY A 73 -9.32 10.20 -2.33
CA GLY A 73 -10.72 9.98 -2.70
C GLY A 73 -11.01 8.55 -3.19
N ALA A 74 -10.07 7.62 -3.07
CA ALA A 74 -10.19 6.24 -3.51
C ALA A 74 -10.01 5.28 -2.31
N PRO A 75 -11.09 4.96 -1.57
CA PRO A 75 -10.98 4.14 -0.36
C PRO A 75 -10.40 2.75 -0.63
N ILE A 76 -10.63 2.20 -1.82
CA ILE A 76 -10.08 0.91 -2.24
C ILE A 76 -8.54 0.97 -2.36
N ALA A 77 -7.96 2.13 -2.69
CA ALA A 77 -6.51 2.32 -2.74
C ALA A 77 -5.83 2.17 -1.36
N ILE A 78 -6.60 2.29 -0.26
CA ILE A 78 -6.11 2.03 1.10
C ILE A 78 -5.74 0.55 1.24
N LEU A 79 -6.57 -0.36 0.73
CA LEU A 79 -6.34 -1.80 0.80
C LEU A 79 -5.08 -2.19 0.01
N TYR A 80 -4.92 -1.69 -1.21
CA TYR A 80 -3.74 -1.94 -2.04
C TYR A 80 -2.47 -1.42 -1.38
N SER A 81 -2.52 -0.18 -0.88
CA SER A 81 -1.38 0.46 -0.21
C SER A 81 -1.01 -0.25 1.10
N LEU A 82 -2.01 -0.73 1.85
CA LEU A 82 -1.81 -1.43 3.11
C LEU A 82 -1.14 -2.79 2.87
N ALA A 83 -1.65 -3.57 1.92
CA ALA A 83 -1.07 -4.88 1.56
C ALA A 83 0.37 -4.73 1.06
N GLY A 84 0.62 -3.80 0.15
CA GLY A 84 1.96 -3.52 -0.35
C GLY A 84 2.92 -3.07 0.76
N SER A 85 2.46 -2.17 1.65
CA SER A 85 3.28 -1.71 2.79
C SER A 85 3.55 -2.81 3.80
N ALA A 86 2.58 -3.68 4.08
CA ALA A 86 2.75 -4.81 4.99
C ALA A 86 3.79 -5.80 4.45
N LEU A 87 3.66 -6.19 3.18
CA LEU A 87 4.60 -7.12 2.54
C LEU A 87 6.02 -6.56 2.49
N SER A 88 6.15 -5.29 2.08
CA SER A 88 7.43 -4.57 2.07
C SER A 88 8.06 -4.47 3.46
N LEU A 89 7.26 -4.18 4.49
CA LEU A 89 7.74 -4.04 5.86
C LEU A 89 8.24 -5.37 6.43
N ILE A 90 7.48 -6.46 6.22
CA ILE A 90 7.84 -7.81 6.66
C ILE A 90 9.15 -8.23 5.99
N ALA A 91 9.25 -8.04 4.68
CA ALA A 91 10.45 -8.38 3.93
C ALA A 91 11.67 -7.57 4.37
N SER A 92 11.53 -6.26 4.52
CA SER A 92 12.61 -5.40 5.01
C SER A 92 13.06 -5.77 6.42
N TRP A 93 12.12 -6.10 7.30
CA TRP A 93 12.44 -6.57 8.65
C TRP A 93 13.20 -7.89 8.63
N LEU A 94 12.78 -8.84 7.77
CA LEU A 94 13.44 -10.14 7.65
C LEU A 94 14.86 -10.00 7.09
N LEU A 95 15.05 -9.17 6.05
CA LEU A 95 16.36 -8.90 5.46
C LEU A 95 17.31 -8.22 6.45
N LEU A 96 16.82 -7.27 7.26
CA LEU A 96 17.60 -6.65 8.33
C LEU A 96 18.01 -7.67 9.40
N LYS A 97 17.11 -8.60 9.76
CA LYS A 97 17.39 -9.65 10.76
C LYS A 97 18.41 -10.68 10.27
N LEU A 98 18.42 -10.96 8.97
CA LEU A 98 19.35 -11.88 8.34
C LEU A 98 20.72 -11.24 8.05
N ASN A 99 20.93 -9.97 8.42
CA ASN A 99 22.17 -9.21 8.12
C ASN A 99 22.56 -9.25 6.62
N LEU A 100 21.60 -9.44 5.73
CA LEU A 100 21.84 -9.46 4.29
C LEU A 100 21.96 -8.03 3.78
N ASN A 101 23.22 -7.66 3.52
CA ASN A 101 23.71 -6.61 2.61
C ASN A 101 22.94 -5.27 2.49
N GLY A 102 23.67 -4.21 2.79
CA GLY A 102 23.45 -2.82 2.32
C GLY A 102 22.04 -2.24 2.32
N ILE A 103 21.86 -1.14 3.06
CA ILE A 103 20.61 -0.37 3.13
C ILE A 103 19.95 -0.13 1.74
N PRO A 104 20.71 0.18 0.66
CA PRO A 104 20.13 0.37 -0.68
C PRO A 104 19.44 -0.87 -1.24
N ALA A 105 20.04 -2.05 -1.03
CA ALA A 105 19.47 -3.30 -1.50
C ALA A 105 18.15 -3.64 -0.78
N ILE A 106 18.10 -3.45 0.54
CA ILE A 106 16.88 -3.66 1.34
C ILE A 106 15.77 -2.69 0.90
N SER A 107 16.13 -1.43 0.62
CA SER A 107 15.18 -0.43 0.12
C SER A 107 14.61 -0.79 -1.25
N ALA A 108 15.47 -1.22 -2.17
CA ALA A 108 15.04 -1.66 -3.51
C ALA A 108 14.14 -2.89 -3.44
N PHE A 109 14.53 -3.90 -2.65
CA PHE A 109 13.74 -5.11 -2.47
C PHE A 109 12.39 -4.83 -1.79
N GLY A 110 12.37 -3.95 -0.80
CA GLY A 110 11.14 -3.47 -0.15
C GLY A 110 10.21 -2.76 -1.14
N GLY A 111 10.74 -1.96 -2.06
CA GLY A 111 9.98 -1.30 -3.13
C GLY A 111 9.36 -2.29 -4.11
N VAL A 112 10.13 -3.29 -4.56
CA VAL A 112 9.61 -4.35 -5.44
C VAL A 112 8.49 -5.13 -4.76
N LEU A 113 8.68 -5.55 -3.51
CA LEU A 113 7.66 -6.30 -2.77
C LEU A 113 6.43 -5.45 -2.43
N HIS A 114 6.59 -4.14 -2.27
CA HIS A 114 5.46 -3.23 -2.14
C HIS A 114 4.56 -3.28 -3.39
N ASN A 115 5.16 -3.16 -4.57
CA ASN A 115 4.42 -3.24 -5.84
C ASN A 115 3.80 -4.62 -6.06
N VAL A 116 4.52 -5.69 -5.75
CA VAL A 116 3.99 -7.06 -5.82
C VAL A 116 2.76 -7.21 -4.91
N GLY A 117 2.81 -6.70 -3.68
CA GLY A 117 1.68 -6.74 -2.75
C GLY A 117 0.47 -5.95 -3.26
N GLN A 118 0.69 -4.81 -3.92
CA GLN A 118 -0.39 -4.05 -4.54
C GLN A 118 -1.05 -4.81 -5.68
N ILE A 119 -0.26 -5.36 -6.61
CA ILE A 119 -0.76 -6.12 -7.78
C ILE A 119 -1.55 -7.35 -7.36
N LEU A 120 -1.07 -8.09 -6.35
CA LEU A 120 -1.76 -9.28 -5.85
C LEU A 120 -3.16 -8.97 -5.32
N VAL A 121 -3.31 -7.86 -4.59
CA VAL A 121 -4.61 -7.45 -4.05
C VAL A 121 -5.49 -6.85 -5.14
N GLU A 122 -4.92 -6.08 -6.08
CA GLU A 122 -5.63 -5.54 -7.24
C GLU A 122 -6.29 -6.67 -8.05
N GLN A 123 -5.52 -7.67 -8.47
CA GLN A 123 -6.05 -8.82 -9.21
C GLN A 123 -7.16 -9.54 -8.45
N HIS A 124 -6.98 -9.73 -7.14
CA HIS A 124 -7.98 -10.44 -6.34
C HIS A 124 -9.29 -9.63 -6.17
N VAL A 125 -9.18 -8.31 -6.07
CA VAL A 125 -10.35 -7.42 -5.98
C VAL A 125 -11.08 -7.34 -7.31
N ASP A 126 -10.35 -7.24 -8.41
CA ASP A 126 -10.93 -7.20 -9.75
C ASP A 126 -11.67 -8.51 -10.07
N ASP A 127 -11.11 -9.66 -9.72
CA ASP A 127 -11.77 -10.97 -9.87
C ASP A 127 -13.10 -11.03 -9.06
N ILE A 128 -13.10 -10.52 -7.83
CA ILE A 128 -14.32 -10.48 -6.99
C ILE A 128 -15.36 -9.53 -7.58
N LEU A 129 -14.95 -8.37 -8.07
CA LEU A 129 -15.86 -7.39 -8.68
C LEU A 129 -16.47 -7.94 -9.98
N ASP A 130 -15.69 -8.59 -10.82
CA ASP A 130 -16.14 -9.20 -12.06
C ASP A 130 -17.18 -10.31 -11.81
N VAL A 131 -16.93 -11.18 -10.83
CA VAL A 131 -17.90 -12.20 -10.39
C VAL A 131 -19.17 -11.55 -9.87
N SER A 132 -19.08 -10.47 -9.09
CA SER A 132 -20.24 -9.75 -8.55
C SER A 132 -21.10 -9.13 -9.65
N VAL A 133 -20.48 -8.48 -10.63
CA VAL A 133 -21.16 -7.88 -11.78
C VAL A 133 -21.86 -8.95 -12.62
N HIS A 134 -21.22 -10.08 -12.87
CA HIS A 134 -21.83 -11.19 -13.62
C HIS A 134 -23.05 -11.79 -12.91
N ILE A 135 -23.00 -11.92 -11.59
CA ILE A 135 -24.13 -12.41 -10.77
C ILE A 135 -25.30 -11.43 -10.81
N ASP A 136 -25.05 -10.12 -10.75
CA ASP A 136 -26.10 -9.09 -10.78
C ASP A 136 -26.76 -9.00 -12.18
N ILE A 137 -25.98 -9.08 -13.24
CA ILE A 137 -26.53 -9.13 -14.62
C ILE A 137 -27.38 -10.39 -14.80
N GLY A 138 -26.91 -11.54 -14.33
CA GLY A 138 -27.67 -12.79 -14.37
C GLY A 138 -29.01 -12.71 -13.62
N ARG A 139 -29.02 -12.10 -12.43
CA ARG A 139 -30.26 -11.86 -11.65
C ARG A 139 -31.22 -10.89 -12.34
N CYS A 140 -30.68 -9.85 -12.97
CA CYS A 140 -31.49 -8.87 -13.69
C CYS A 140 -32.18 -9.51 -14.91
N GLN A 141 -31.47 -10.35 -15.68
CA GLN A 141 -32.03 -11.09 -16.80
C GLN A 141 -33.12 -12.07 -16.37
N VAL A 142 -32.90 -12.84 -15.32
CA VAL A 142 -33.89 -13.80 -14.80
C VAL A 142 -35.16 -13.07 -14.34
N ARG A 143 -35.03 -11.90 -13.71
CA ARG A 143 -36.17 -11.11 -13.26
C ARG A 143 -36.98 -10.55 -14.42
N THR A 144 -36.35 -10.12 -15.47
CA THR A 144 -37.00 -9.58 -16.67
C THR A 144 -37.79 -10.67 -17.39
N ILE A 145 -37.26 -11.88 -17.52
CA ILE A 145 -37.96 -13.03 -18.12
C ILE A 145 -39.17 -13.46 -17.26
N ALA A 146 -39.01 -13.46 -15.93
CA ALA A 146 -40.12 -13.85 -15.03
C ALA A 146 -41.28 -12.83 -14.99
N GLN A 147 -41.04 -11.58 -15.40
CA GLN A 147 -42.10 -10.54 -15.47
C GLN A 147 -42.76 -10.45 -16.86
N ALA A 148 -42.17 -11.08 -17.87
CA ALA A 148 -42.66 -11.07 -19.25
C ALA A 148 -43.52 -12.29 -19.60
N GLY A 149 -43.63 -13.29 -18.73
CA GLY A 149 -44.48 -14.49 -18.87
C GLY A 149 -45.63 -14.46 -17.90
#